data_f1b5fe04ad2da8a4c58c1a97731d4cfd
#
_entry.id   f1b5fe04ad2da8a4c58c1a97731d4cfd
#
_cell.length_a   1.000
_cell.length_b   1.000
_cell.length_c   1.000
_cell.angle_alpha   90.00
_cell.angle_beta   90.00
_cell.angle_gamma   90.00
#
_symmetry.space_group_name_H-M   'P 1'
#
loop_
_entity.id
_entity.type
_entity.pdbx_description
1 polymer ?
#
loop_
_entity_poly.entity_id
_entity_poly.type
_entity_poly.pdbx_seq_one_letter_code
_entity_poly.pdbx_strand_id
1 'polypeptide(L)'
;MTVKDLFLNTPISKKISVKGWVKTFRANRFISLNDGSTFHSIQCVVDYENTDHEILNNINSGASIKITGVLTESQGKGQKIEIKVEKIEILGKCDPEDYPIQPKKHSLEFLRENAHLRVRTNTFSSIFRIRSSISYAIHKYFKENGFVYVNTPIVTGSDAEGAGEMFKVTTLDINNAELDSENIIDFSKDFFGKETNLTVSGQLEAESMAMGLGNVYTFGPTFRAENSNTSRHLAEFWMVEPEMAFCDLDNNMDVAENFIKEVLKYVINDCKEDLIFLNERLINEDKTKPLKDRNELNLIDRLNFVVNNDFVRINYTEAFEILRSSKPNKKKKFKYPVNEWGVDLQSEHERFLVEKHFKKPVIIYDYPAKIKAFYMRMNEDGKTVRAMDILFPGIGEIVGGSQREERLDVLKERISELNIDEKELWWYLDLRKYGTVKHSGFGLGLERLILFATGMTNIRDVISFPRTPKNAEF
;
A
#
# COMPACT_ATOMS: atom_id res chain seq x y z
N MET A 1 -6.82 -25.16 16.84
CA MET A 1 -6.78 -25.58 15.42
C MET A 1 -7.52 -24.50 14.64
N THR A 2 -6.96 -24.04 13.53
CA THR A 2 -7.58 -23.03 12.68
C THR A 2 -8.35 -23.68 11.52
N VAL A 3 -9.25 -22.93 10.89
CA VAL A 3 -9.96 -23.40 9.69
C VAL A 3 -8.96 -23.75 8.57
N LYS A 4 -7.87 -22.96 8.43
CA LYS A 4 -6.77 -23.27 7.50
C LYS A 4 -6.13 -24.63 7.77
N ASP A 5 -5.87 -24.96 9.04
CA ASP A 5 -5.29 -26.26 9.42
C ASP A 5 -6.22 -27.43 9.03
N LEU A 6 -7.55 -27.24 9.15
CA LEU A 6 -8.52 -28.27 8.76
C LEU A 6 -8.41 -28.63 7.28
N PHE A 7 -8.25 -27.63 6.42
CA PHE A 7 -8.13 -27.85 4.97
C PHE A 7 -6.77 -28.44 4.55
N LEU A 8 -5.70 -28.14 5.28
CA LEU A 8 -4.34 -28.50 4.87
C LEU A 8 -3.85 -29.81 5.47
N ASN A 9 -4.09 -30.07 6.77
CA ASN A 9 -3.32 -31.03 7.54
C ASN A 9 -4.15 -31.94 8.44
N THR A 10 -5.48 -31.86 8.39
CA THR A 10 -6.28 -32.62 9.36
C THR A 10 -6.88 -33.89 8.71
N PRO A 11 -6.56 -35.07 9.24
CA PRO A 11 -7.12 -36.31 8.70
C PRO A 11 -8.63 -36.41 8.96
N ILE A 12 -9.32 -37.01 8.00
CA ILE A 12 -10.74 -37.36 8.10
C ILE A 12 -10.98 -38.29 9.30
N SER A 13 -12.19 -38.23 9.86
CA SER A 13 -12.63 -38.98 11.05
C SER A 13 -11.97 -38.55 12.37
N LYS A 14 -11.18 -37.47 12.34
CA LYS A 14 -10.62 -36.90 13.57
C LYS A 14 -11.65 -36.05 14.31
N LYS A 15 -11.74 -36.24 15.63
CA LYS A 15 -12.49 -35.32 16.49
C LYS A 15 -11.71 -34.03 16.65
N ILE A 16 -12.37 -32.92 16.35
CA ILE A 16 -11.75 -31.58 16.28
C ILE A 16 -12.59 -30.56 17.06
N SER A 17 -11.96 -29.46 17.44
CA SER A 17 -12.62 -28.28 17.97
C SER A 17 -12.11 -27.03 17.27
N VAL A 18 -13.02 -26.21 16.75
CA VAL A 18 -12.73 -24.97 16.03
C VAL A 18 -13.59 -23.84 16.57
N LYS A 19 -13.06 -22.63 16.59
CA LYS A 19 -13.77 -21.40 16.95
C LYS A 19 -13.82 -20.49 15.74
N GLY A 20 -14.85 -19.66 15.64
CA GLY A 20 -14.94 -18.68 14.54
C GLY A 20 -16.25 -17.90 14.60
N TRP A 21 -16.42 -17.09 13.57
CA TRP A 21 -17.66 -16.33 13.37
C TRP A 21 -18.55 -17.00 12.34
N VAL A 22 -19.84 -17.00 12.64
CA VAL A 22 -20.87 -17.49 11.73
C VAL A 22 -20.99 -16.52 10.55
N LYS A 23 -20.74 -17.00 9.35
CA LYS A 23 -21.02 -16.26 8.10
C LYS A 23 -22.47 -16.40 7.70
N THR A 24 -22.97 -17.62 7.72
CA THR A 24 -24.41 -17.93 7.45
C THR A 24 -24.83 -19.17 8.23
N PHE A 25 -26.12 -19.23 8.59
CA PHE A 25 -26.79 -20.43 9.07
C PHE A 25 -28.01 -20.69 8.19
N ARG A 26 -28.03 -21.81 7.50
CA ARG A 26 -29.05 -22.12 6.47
C ARG A 26 -29.78 -23.42 6.77
N ALA A 27 -31.08 -23.41 6.47
CA ALA A 27 -31.96 -24.58 6.62
C ALA A 27 -31.87 -25.21 8.02
N ASN A 28 -31.57 -24.41 9.06
CA ASN A 28 -31.35 -24.86 10.45
C ASN A 28 -30.34 -26.03 10.59
N ARG A 29 -29.50 -26.23 9.58
CA ARG A 29 -28.60 -27.38 9.50
C ARG A 29 -27.16 -27.02 9.13
N PHE A 30 -26.96 -26.01 8.28
CA PHE A 30 -25.64 -25.76 7.70
C PHE A 30 -25.09 -24.41 8.20
N ILE A 31 -24.09 -24.46 9.09
CA ILE A 31 -23.35 -23.30 9.53
C ILE A 31 -22.12 -23.15 8.64
N SER A 32 -21.92 -21.95 8.08
CA SER A 32 -20.66 -21.56 7.46
C SER A 32 -19.83 -20.81 8.50
N LEU A 33 -18.73 -21.40 8.97
CA LEU A 33 -17.87 -20.87 10.02
C LEU A 33 -16.52 -20.43 9.44
N ASN A 34 -16.07 -19.24 9.81
CA ASN A 34 -14.75 -18.71 9.42
C ASN A 34 -14.06 -18.08 10.63
N ASP A 35 -12.76 -18.36 10.78
CA ASP A 35 -11.93 -17.83 11.87
C ASP A 35 -10.92 -16.75 11.40
N GLY A 36 -11.00 -16.35 10.14
CA GLY A 36 -10.09 -15.37 9.52
C GLY A 36 -8.79 -15.96 8.98
N SER A 37 -8.42 -17.19 9.33
CA SER A 37 -7.14 -17.82 8.94
C SER A 37 -7.02 -18.12 7.46
N THR A 38 -8.13 -18.22 6.74
CA THR A 38 -8.21 -18.50 5.30
C THR A 38 -9.43 -17.83 4.68
N PHE A 39 -9.44 -17.72 3.35
CA PHE A 39 -10.60 -17.26 2.59
C PHE A 39 -11.81 -18.21 2.79
N HIS A 40 -11.56 -19.50 2.77
CA HIS A 40 -12.62 -20.51 2.85
C HIS A 40 -13.25 -20.60 4.25
N SER A 41 -14.57 -20.76 4.26
CA SER A 41 -15.30 -21.12 5.48
C SER A 41 -15.48 -22.62 5.54
N ILE A 42 -15.44 -23.21 6.74
CA ILE A 42 -15.77 -24.61 6.95
C ILE A 42 -17.28 -24.77 7.15
N GLN A 43 -17.89 -25.73 6.47
CA GLN A 43 -19.27 -26.09 6.74
C GLN A 43 -19.35 -26.98 7.96
N CYS A 44 -20.27 -26.62 8.86
CA CYS A 44 -20.59 -27.44 10.03
C CYS A 44 -22.04 -27.91 9.87
N VAL A 45 -22.24 -29.22 9.91
CA VAL A 45 -23.55 -29.87 9.75
C VAL A 45 -24.13 -30.18 11.12
N VAL A 46 -25.21 -29.48 11.45
CA VAL A 46 -25.90 -29.61 12.74
C VAL A 46 -27.01 -30.64 12.67
N ASP A 47 -27.12 -31.45 13.68
CA ASP A 47 -28.30 -32.30 13.91
C ASP A 47 -29.39 -31.44 14.61
N TYR A 48 -30.33 -30.97 13.83
CA TYR A 48 -31.37 -30.04 14.31
C TYR A 48 -32.26 -30.66 15.35
N GLU A 49 -32.60 -31.98 15.23
CA GLU A 49 -33.52 -32.68 16.12
C GLU A 49 -32.92 -32.93 17.51
N ASN A 50 -31.60 -33.10 17.56
CA ASN A 50 -30.86 -33.38 18.78
C ASN A 50 -30.08 -32.18 19.37
N THR A 51 -30.22 -30.98 18.77
CA THR A 51 -29.55 -29.76 19.24
C THR A 51 -30.55 -28.87 19.96
N ASP A 52 -30.16 -28.32 21.13
CA ASP A 52 -30.96 -27.42 21.92
C ASP A 52 -31.40 -26.19 21.07
N HIS A 53 -32.73 -25.97 21.04
CA HIS A 53 -33.32 -24.84 20.31
C HIS A 53 -32.87 -23.48 20.84
N GLU A 54 -32.55 -23.33 22.13
CA GLU A 54 -32.01 -22.10 22.66
C GLU A 54 -30.63 -21.80 22.05
N ILE A 55 -29.81 -22.81 21.85
CA ILE A 55 -28.51 -22.65 21.12
C ILE A 55 -28.74 -22.28 19.68
N LEU A 56 -29.65 -23.00 18.99
CA LEU A 56 -29.94 -22.75 17.55
C LEU A 56 -30.42 -21.32 17.28
N ASN A 57 -31.26 -20.76 18.16
CA ASN A 57 -31.77 -19.39 18.03
C ASN A 57 -30.68 -18.31 18.20
N ASN A 58 -29.53 -18.66 18.78
CA ASN A 58 -28.39 -17.75 18.95
C ASN A 58 -27.31 -17.91 17.86
N ILE A 59 -27.52 -18.77 16.83
CA ILE A 59 -26.60 -18.94 15.70
C ILE A 59 -26.96 -17.96 14.60
N ASN A 60 -26.66 -16.69 14.81
CA ASN A 60 -26.90 -15.63 13.86
C ASN A 60 -25.62 -15.24 13.11
N SER A 61 -25.74 -14.66 11.91
CA SER A 61 -24.59 -14.08 11.20
C SER A 61 -23.85 -13.08 12.09
N GLY A 62 -22.54 -13.24 12.19
CA GLY A 62 -21.72 -12.42 13.07
C GLY A 62 -21.53 -12.97 14.49
N ALA A 63 -22.34 -13.91 14.96
CA ALA A 63 -22.12 -14.57 16.25
C ALA A 63 -20.78 -15.34 16.24
N SER A 64 -20.09 -15.36 17.37
CA SER A 64 -18.89 -16.18 17.57
C SER A 64 -19.26 -17.46 18.31
N ILE A 65 -18.82 -18.60 17.76
CA ILE A 65 -19.15 -19.92 18.30
C ILE A 65 -17.92 -20.83 18.35
N LYS A 66 -17.99 -21.83 19.21
CA LYS A 66 -17.07 -22.96 19.21
C LYS A 66 -17.83 -24.23 18.81
N ILE A 67 -17.33 -24.90 17.80
CA ILE A 67 -17.83 -26.16 17.30
C ILE A 67 -16.89 -27.29 17.73
N THR A 68 -17.45 -28.36 18.29
CA THR A 68 -16.75 -29.63 18.49
C THR A 68 -17.49 -30.69 17.70
N GLY A 69 -16.75 -31.52 16.98
CA GLY A 69 -17.35 -32.55 16.11
C GLY A 69 -16.29 -33.36 15.39
N VAL A 70 -16.74 -34.17 14.43
CA VAL A 70 -15.89 -35.04 13.63
C VAL A 70 -15.73 -34.44 12.23
N LEU A 71 -14.48 -34.35 11.74
CA LEU A 71 -14.18 -33.93 10.37
C LEU A 71 -14.52 -35.08 9.41
N THR A 72 -15.35 -34.80 8.42
CA THR A 72 -15.82 -35.81 7.44
C THR A 72 -15.63 -35.28 6.01
N GLU A 73 -15.64 -36.20 5.03
CA GLU A 73 -15.78 -35.82 3.64
C GLU A 73 -17.14 -35.15 3.42
N SER A 74 -17.15 -34.07 2.65
CA SER A 74 -18.42 -33.40 2.36
C SER A 74 -19.17 -34.13 1.25
N GLN A 75 -20.47 -34.29 1.43
CA GLN A 75 -21.37 -34.81 0.40
C GLN A 75 -21.86 -33.71 -0.56
N GLY A 76 -21.57 -32.43 -0.24
CA GLY A 76 -22.00 -31.28 -1.02
C GLY A 76 -21.02 -30.90 -2.15
N LYS A 77 -21.56 -30.37 -3.24
CA LYS A 77 -20.74 -29.76 -4.30
C LYS A 77 -20.10 -28.47 -3.80
N GLY A 78 -18.79 -28.32 -4.00
CA GLY A 78 -18.09 -27.05 -3.75
C GLY A 78 -17.17 -27.03 -2.52
N GLN A 79 -17.16 -28.07 -1.70
CA GLN A 79 -16.22 -28.24 -0.59
C GLN A 79 -15.81 -29.68 -0.41
N LYS A 80 -14.57 -29.92 0.03
CA LYS A 80 -14.02 -31.27 0.18
C LYS A 80 -14.34 -31.90 1.52
N ILE A 81 -14.43 -31.09 2.56
CA ILE A 81 -14.60 -31.50 3.96
C ILE A 81 -15.67 -30.70 4.66
N GLU A 82 -16.28 -31.30 5.68
CA GLU A 82 -17.23 -30.65 6.58
C GLU A 82 -17.11 -31.21 8.01
N ILE A 83 -17.65 -30.50 8.99
CA ILE A 83 -17.67 -30.93 10.37
C ILE A 83 -19.07 -31.48 10.69
N LYS A 84 -19.17 -32.74 11.04
CA LYS A 84 -20.37 -33.28 11.70
C LYS A 84 -20.36 -32.84 13.15
N VAL A 85 -21.28 -31.95 13.49
CA VAL A 85 -21.31 -31.27 14.79
C VAL A 85 -21.78 -32.22 15.89
N GLU A 86 -21.05 -32.26 17.00
CA GLU A 86 -21.46 -32.95 18.23
C GLU A 86 -21.84 -31.96 19.33
N LYS A 87 -21.19 -30.80 19.39
CA LYS A 87 -21.44 -29.77 20.42
C LYS A 87 -21.22 -28.38 19.85
N ILE A 88 -22.10 -27.46 20.20
CA ILE A 88 -22.00 -26.01 19.92
C ILE A 88 -21.95 -25.28 21.25
N GLU A 89 -21.06 -24.28 21.32
CA GLU A 89 -20.94 -23.35 22.43
C GLU A 89 -20.96 -21.93 21.87
N ILE A 90 -21.94 -21.12 22.30
CA ILE A 90 -22.01 -19.71 21.90
C ILE A 90 -21.00 -18.94 22.76
N LEU A 91 -20.01 -18.31 22.10
CA LEU A 91 -18.99 -17.50 22.75
C LEU A 91 -19.40 -16.03 22.83
N GLY A 92 -20.11 -15.55 21.79
CA GLY A 92 -20.66 -14.20 21.74
C GLY A 92 -21.88 -14.15 20.83
N LYS A 93 -22.97 -13.65 21.36
CA LYS A 93 -24.23 -13.46 20.63
C LYS A 93 -24.07 -12.29 19.63
N CYS A 94 -24.89 -12.31 18.58
CA CYS A 94 -25.01 -11.21 17.63
C CYS A 94 -26.48 -11.02 17.33
N ASP A 95 -27.01 -9.84 17.63
CA ASP A 95 -28.37 -9.50 17.28
C ASP A 95 -28.45 -9.26 15.76
N PRO A 96 -29.28 -10.01 15.02
CA PRO A 96 -29.39 -9.83 13.57
C PRO A 96 -30.07 -8.51 13.18
N GLU A 97 -30.83 -7.87 14.07
CA GLU A 97 -31.47 -6.59 13.78
C GLU A 97 -30.49 -5.42 13.86
N ASP A 98 -29.55 -5.48 14.81
CA ASP A 98 -28.54 -4.43 15.03
C ASP A 98 -27.26 -4.62 14.20
N TYR A 99 -26.97 -5.86 13.74
CA TYR A 99 -25.71 -6.16 13.07
C TYR A 99 -25.66 -5.55 11.65
N PRO A 100 -24.77 -4.56 11.38
CA PRO A 100 -24.81 -3.84 10.10
C PRO A 100 -24.31 -4.66 8.93
N ILE A 101 -23.43 -5.64 9.15
CA ILE A 101 -22.82 -6.46 8.08
C ILE A 101 -23.70 -7.68 7.78
N GLN A 102 -24.85 -7.43 7.19
CA GLN A 102 -25.80 -8.47 6.79
C GLN A 102 -25.23 -9.34 5.66
N PRO A 103 -25.72 -10.60 5.47
CA PRO A 103 -25.31 -11.49 4.38
C PRO A 103 -25.88 -11.05 3.03
N LYS A 104 -25.58 -9.82 2.61
CA LYS A 104 -25.96 -9.20 1.34
C LYS A 104 -24.79 -8.39 0.77
N LYS A 105 -24.91 -7.93 -0.48
CA LYS A 105 -23.93 -7.04 -1.08
C LYS A 105 -24.03 -5.65 -0.44
N HIS A 106 -22.91 -5.14 0.09
CA HIS A 106 -22.76 -3.80 0.61
C HIS A 106 -21.97 -2.92 -0.35
N SER A 107 -22.24 -1.62 -0.37
CA SER A 107 -21.40 -0.66 -1.08
C SER A 107 -20.07 -0.46 -0.32
N LEU A 108 -19.03 -0.06 -1.03
CA LEU A 108 -17.73 0.23 -0.39
C LEU A 108 -17.82 1.47 0.51
N GLU A 109 -18.70 2.44 0.19
CA GLU A 109 -18.99 3.61 1.01
C GLU A 109 -19.52 3.19 2.38
N PHE A 110 -20.58 2.39 2.41
CA PHE A 110 -21.14 1.84 3.64
C PHE A 110 -20.08 1.08 4.46
N LEU A 111 -19.21 0.31 3.81
CA LEU A 111 -18.16 -0.44 4.49
C LEU A 111 -17.03 0.47 5.02
N ARG A 112 -16.82 1.67 4.44
CA ARG A 112 -15.91 2.68 5.01
C ARG A 112 -16.48 3.32 6.26
N GLU A 113 -17.77 3.60 6.29
CA GLU A 113 -18.49 4.09 7.48
C GLU A 113 -18.48 3.07 8.62
N ASN A 114 -18.41 1.78 8.28
CA ASN A 114 -18.31 0.67 9.22
C ASN A 114 -16.92 0.03 9.22
N ALA A 115 -15.85 0.84 9.21
CA ALA A 115 -14.48 0.36 9.03
C ALA A 115 -14.07 -0.70 10.07
N HIS A 116 -14.51 -0.57 11.31
CA HIS A 116 -14.24 -1.51 12.42
C HIS A 116 -14.88 -2.90 12.21
N LEU A 117 -15.91 -3.02 11.38
CA LEU A 117 -16.58 -4.30 11.09
C LEU A 117 -16.31 -4.81 9.67
N ARG A 118 -15.88 -3.95 8.73
CA ARG A 118 -15.73 -4.33 7.31
C ARG A 118 -14.82 -5.53 7.07
N VAL A 119 -13.84 -5.78 7.96
CA VAL A 119 -12.95 -6.93 7.89
C VAL A 119 -13.70 -8.27 7.98
N ARG A 120 -14.91 -8.26 8.50
CA ARG A 120 -15.79 -9.45 8.53
C ARG A 120 -16.36 -9.82 7.16
N THR A 121 -16.24 -8.94 6.15
CA THR A 121 -16.61 -9.26 4.76
C THR A 121 -15.48 -10.02 4.06
N ASN A 122 -15.81 -10.85 3.07
CA ASN A 122 -14.81 -11.57 2.29
C ASN A 122 -13.86 -10.61 1.54
N THR A 123 -14.39 -9.51 1.01
CA THR A 123 -13.59 -8.51 0.30
C THR A 123 -12.49 -7.94 1.18
N PHE A 124 -12.83 -7.42 2.36
CA PHE A 124 -11.84 -6.79 3.22
C PHE A 124 -10.93 -7.78 3.94
N SER A 125 -11.44 -8.97 4.31
CA SER A 125 -10.57 -10.02 4.86
C SER A 125 -9.51 -10.47 3.83
N SER A 126 -9.88 -10.57 2.55
CA SER A 126 -8.92 -10.88 1.47
C SER A 126 -7.89 -9.76 1.28
N ILE A 127 -8.34 -8.50 1.22
CA ILE A 127 -7.44 -7.34 1.10
C ILE A 127 -6.40 -7.32 2.24
N PHE A 128 -6.82 -7.53 3.48
CA PHE A 128 -5.90 -7.47 4.62
C PHE A 128 -4.98 -8.70 4.74
N ARG A 129 -5.39 -9.88 4.28
CA ARG A 129 -4.45 -11.01 4.14
C ARG A 129 -3.40 -10.72 3.06
N ILE A 130 -3.80 -10.17 1.91
CA ILE A 130 -2.87 -9.74 0.86
C ILE A 130 -1.94 -8.64 1.38
N ARG A 131 -2.45 -7.63 2.11
CA ARG A 131 -1.62 -6.60 2.74
C ARG A 131 -0.57 -7.20 3.68
N SER A 132 -0.97 -8.14 4.51
CA SER A 132 -0.06 -8.85 5.43
C SER A 132 1.03 -9.63 4.67
N SER A 133 0.62 -10.36 3.62
CA SER A 133 1.54 -11.13 2.77
C SER A 133 2.53 -10.22 2.03
N ILE A 134 2.07 -9.08 1.47
CA ILE A 134 2.94 -8.06 0.86
C ILE A 134 3.96 -7.53 1.88
N SER A 135 3.52 -7.17 3.08
CA SER A 135 4.42 -6.65 4.12
C SER A 135 5.49 -7.67 4.50
N TYR A 136 5.13 -8.93 4.65
CA TYR A 136 6.09 -9.99 4.89
C TYR A 136 7.06 -10.19 3.72
N ALA A 137 6.54 -10.21 2.49
CA ALA A 137 7.37 -10.36 1.28
C ALA A 137 8.38 -9.23 1.12
N ILE A 138 8.03 -7.99 1.49
CA ILE A 138 8.93 -6.83 1.52
C ILE A 138 10.10 -7.09 2.48
N HIS A 139 9.80 -7.42 3.75
CA HIS A 139 10.85 -7.73 4.73
C HIS A 139 11.71 -8.91 4.30
N LYS A 140 11.09 -9.97 3.74
CA LYS A 140 11.79 -11.14 3.23
C LYS A 140 12.77 -10.75 2.13
N TYR A 141 12.32 -10.02 1.10
CA TYR A 141 13.17 -9.60 -0.01
C TYR A 141 14.39 -8.83 0.47
N PHE A 142 14.21 -7.79 1.25
CA PHE A 142 15.32 -6.96 1.71
C PHE A 142 16.30 -7.75 2.60
N LYS A 143 15.78 -8.58 3.50
CA LYS A 143 16.62 -9.42 4.36
C LYS A 143 17.47 -10.41 3.57
N GLU A 144 16.89 -11.06 2.57
CA GLU A 144 17.58 -12.05 1.73
C GLU A 144 18.59 -11.40 0.78
N ASN A 145 18.42 -10.12 0.45
CA ASN A 145 19.35 -9.33 -0.37
C ASN A 145 20.34 -8.49 0.45
N GLY A 146 20.49 -8.78 1.75
CA GLY A 146 21.54 -8.18 2.59
C GLY A 146 21.27 -6.76 3.08
N PHE A 147 20.02 -6.28 3.01
CA PHE A 147 19.63 -5.00 3.56
C PHE A 147 19.39 -5.06 5.07
N VAL A 148 19.75 -3.99 5.76
CA VAL A 148 19.45 -3.79 7.18
C VAL A 148 18.17 -2.97 7.33
N TYR A 149 17.21 -3.48 8.09
CA TYR A 149 16.01 -2.71 8.45
C TYR A 149 16.37 -1.65 9.49
N VAL A 150 16.02 -0.40 9.20
CA VAL A 150 16.26 0.74 10.10
C VAL A 150 14.95 1.49 10.38
N ASN A 151 14.85 2.05 11.59
CA ASN A 151 13.71 2.86 11.99
C ASN A 151 14.12 4.34 11.99
N THR A 152 13.48 5.13 11.16
CA THR A 152 13.65 6.57 11.11
C THR A 152 12.63 7.26 12.02
N PRO A 153 12.90 8.47 12.52
CA PRO A 153 12.00 9.18 13.40
C PRO A 153 10.65 9.47 12.73
N ILE A 154 9.55 9.28 13.48
CA ILE A 154 8.21 9.69 13.04
C ILE A 154 7.99 11.18 13.33
N VAL A 155 8.55 11.68 14.45
CA VAL A 155 8.58 13.11 14.78
C VAL A 155 9.91 13.68 14.32
N THR A 156 9.87 14.65 13.43
CA THR A 156 11.08 15.26 12.82
C THR A 156 11.02 16.77 12.87
N GLY A 157 12.20 17.41 12.90
CA GLY A 157 12.36 18.84 12.70
C GLY A 157 12.77 19.20 11.27
N SER A 158 12.81 18.24 10.34
CA SER A 158 13.26 18.45 8.96
C SER A 158 12.15 18.14 7.97
N ASP A 159 11.98 18.98 6.95
CA ASP A 159 11.13 18.68 5.78
C ASP A 159 11.98 18.02 4.70
N ALA A 160 11.82 16.72 4.52
CA ALA A 160 12.58 15.94 3.54
C ALA A 160 12.22 16.28 2.09
N GLU A 161 11.02 16.76 1.82
CA GLU A 161 10.56 17.07 0.46
C GLU A 161 10.61 18.58 0.13
N GLY A 162 10.76 19.42 1.16
CA GLY A 162 10.91 20.88 1.00
C GLY A 162 9.64 21.61 0.50
N ALA A 163 8.49 20.97 0.53
CA ALA A 163 7.22 21.51 0.03
C ALA A 163 5.99 20.90 0.72
N GLY A 164 6.21 20.13 1.79
CA GLY A 164 5.15 19.33 2.39
C GLY A 164 4.27 20.17 3.33
N GLU A 165 2.96 20.12 3.15
CA GLU A 165 2.04 20.44 4.24
C GLU A 165 2.19 19.37 5.32
N MET A 166 2.93 19.68 6.39
CA MET A 166 3.22 18.77 7.49
C MET A 166 2.23 18.94 8.63
N PHE A 167 1.91 17.84 9.32
CA PHE A 167 1.19 17.90 10.60
C PHE A 167 2.14 18.32 11.70
N LYS A 168 1.85 19.43 12.39
CA LYS A 168 2.64 19.90 13.54
C LYS A 168 2.41 18.98 14.74
N VAL A 169 3.50 18.70 15.47
CA VAL A 169 3.50 17.97 16.74
C VAL A 169 3.89 18.96 17.83
N THR A 170 2.99 19.22 18.77
CA THR A 170 3.23 20.16 19.86
C THR A 170 2.56 19.71 21.15
N THR A 171 3.17 20.04 22.28
CA THR A 171 2.59 19.89 23.62
C THR A 171 2.11 21.22 24.20
N LEU A 172 2.31 22.33 23.46
CA LEU A 172 1.82 23.65 23.87
C LEU A 172 0.29 23.71 23.85
N ASP A 173 -0.28 24.43 24.82
CA ASP A 173 -1.69 24.81 24.73
C ASP A 173 -1.84 25.88 23.64
N ILE A 174 -2.45 25.49 22.52
CA ILE A 174 -2.62 26.37 21.34
C ILE A 174 -3.36 27.68 21.68
N ASN A 175 -4.25 27.65 22.69
CA ASN A 175 -5.03 28.80 23.09
C ASN A 175 -4.23 29.78 23.94
N ASN A 176 -3.15 29.32 24.60
CA ASN A 176 -2.34 30.11 25.54
C ASN A 176 -0.85 30.03 25.22
N ALA A 177 -0.47 29.72 23.99
CA ALA A 177 0.93 29.62 23.59
C ALA A 177 1.61 30.98 23.70
N GLU A 178 2.81 31.02 24.28
CA GLU A 178 3.65 32.19 24.30
C GLU A 178 4.10 32.53 22.88
N LEU A 179 4.19 33.84 22.59
CA LEU A 179 4.68 34.34 21.31
C LEU A 179 6.08 34.89 21.47
N ASP A 180 6.89 34.77 20.44
CA ASP A 180 8.22 35.35 20.34
C ASP A 180 8.17 36.85 19.99
N SER A 181 9.34 37.47 19.77
CA SER A 181 9.46 38.87 19.39
C SER A 181 8.85 39.24 18.03
N GLU A 182 8.57 38.24 17.18
CA GLU A 182 7.96 38.40 15.85
C GLU A 182 6.46 38.08 15.86
N ASN A 183 5.89 37.83 17.04
CA ASN A 183 4.48 37.49 17.25
C ASN A 183 4.08 36.13 16.67
N ILE A 184 5.04 35.20 16.65
CA ILE A 184 4.91 33.78 16.23
C ILE A 184 4.98 32.92 17.49
N ILE A 185 4.37 31.70 17.45
CA ILE A 185 4.42 30.78 18.57
C ILE A 185 5.89 30.45 18.92
N ASP A 186 6.28 30.68 20.19
CA ASP A 186 7.63 30.37 20.68
C ASP A 186 7.81 28.87 20.94
N PHE A 187 8.20 28.15 19.90
CA PHE A 187 8.48 26.69 19.99
C PHE A 187 9.71 26.36 20.86
N SER A 188 10.51 27.34 21.31
CA SER A 188 11.57 27.08 22.29
C SER A 188 11.01 26.62 23.64
N LYS A 189 9.74 26.88 23.91
CA LYS A 189 8.98 26.46 25.10
C LYS A 189 8.32 25.09 24.94
N ASP A 190 8.29 24.53 23.73
CA ASP A 190 7.71 23.22 23.46
C ASP A 190 8.63 22.09 23.92
N PHE A 191 8.07 20.86 23.94
CA PHE A 191 8.75 19.66 24.44
C PHE A 191 10.14 19.44 23.82
N PHE A 192 10.27 19.64 22.50
CA PHE A 192 11.54 19.47 21.79
C PHE A 192 12.39 20.75 21.71
N GLY A 193 11.93 21.88 22.25
CA GLY A 193 12.62 23.16 22.18
C GLY A 193 12.74 23.75 20.77
N LYS A 194 11.95 23.24 19.82
CA LYS A 194 11.86 23.72 18.44
C LYS A 194 10.57 23.20 17.79
N GLU A 195 10.19 23.78 16.66
CA GLU A 195 9.08 23.27 15.86
C GLU A 195 9.37 21.84 15.39
N THR A 196 8.38 20.93 15.57
CA THR A 196 8.45 19.55 15.10
C THR A 196 7.17 19.14 14.38
N ASN A 197 7.31 18.16 13.50
CA ASN A 197 6.25 17.72 12.61
C ASN A 197 6.23 16.18 12.52
N LEU A 198 5.11 15.62 12.03
CA LEU A 198 5.10 14.23 11.59
C LEU A 198 5.82 14.11 10.24
N THR A 199 6.65 13.08 10.10
CA THR A 199 7.50 12.88 8.91
C THR A 199 6.71 12.66 7.63
N VAL A 200 7.21 13.18 6.52
CA VAL A 200 6.71 12.93 5.14
C VAL A 200 7.51 11.84 4.43
N SER A 201 8.71 11.48 4.94
CA SER A 201 9.61 10.45 4.41
C SER A 201 10.71 10.17 5.43
N GLY A 202 11.18 8.93 5.49
CA GLY A 202 12.37 8.55 6.27
C GLY A 202 13.66 8.58 5.47
N GLN A 203 13.64 9.11 4.23
CA GLN A 203 14.76 9.03 3.29
C GLN A 203 16.05 9.65 3.83
N LEU A 204 16.01 10.89 4.31
CA LEU A 204 17.23 11.63 4.68
C LEU A 204 17.98 10.93 5.83
N GLU A 205 17.25 10.46 6.83
CA GLU A 205 17.80 9.70 7.94
C GLU A 205 18.29 8.30 7.50
N ALA A 206 17.57 7.67 6.56
CA ALA A 206 18.01 6.38 5.99
C ALA A 206 19.29 6.53 5.17
N GLU A 207 19.49 7.64 4.42
CA GLU A 207 20.78 7.94 3.76
C GLU A 207 21.93 8.01 4.78
N SER A 208 21.69 8.62 5.95
CA SER A 208 22.68 8.65 7.03
C SER A 208 23.06 7.25 7.50
N MET A 209 22.09 6.36 7.67
CA MET A 209 22.33 4.98 8.06
C MET A 209 23.03 4.18 6.95
N ALA A 210 22.73 4.43 5.70
CA ALA A 210 23.36 3.80 4.53
C ALA A 210 24.86 4.13 4.45
N MET A 211 25.28 5.34 4.84
CA MET A 211 26.70 5.75 4.88
C MET A 211 27.55 4.96 5.88
N GLY A 212 26.93 4.18 6.76
CA GLY A 212 27.64 3.30 7.72
C GLY A 212 27.31 1.82 7.57
N LEU A 213 26.11 1.49 7.11
CA LEU A 213 25.60 0.11 7.02
C LEU A 213 25.52 -0.44 5.57
N GLY A 214 25.78 0.40 4.58
CA GLY A 214 25.74 0.02 3.16
C GLY A 214 24.32 0.04 2.59
N ASN A 215 23.62 -1.10 2.62
CA ASN A 215 22.26 -1.19 2.14
C ASN A 215 21.28 -1.21 3.31
N VAL A 216 20.39 -0.24 3.37
CA VAL A 216 19.36 -0.16 4.42
C VAL A 216 17.99 0.01 3.80
N TYR A 217 16.94 -0.23 4.57
CA TYR A 217 15.59 0.17 4.20
C TYR A 217 14.79 0.57 5.44
N THR A 218 13.90 1.54 5.27
CA THR A 218 12.85 1.86 6.23
C THR A 218 11.51 1.34 5.71
N PHE A 219 10.64 0.94 6.62
CA PHE A 219 9.27 0.57 6.32
C PHE A 219 8.41 1.12 7.46
N GLY A 220 7.87 2.29 7.25
CA GLY A 220 7.24 3.06 8.31
C GLY A 220 6.07 3.93 7.84
N PRO A 221 5.31 4.49 8.79
CA PRO A 221 4.25 5.43 8.52
C PRO A 221 4.83 6.77 8.07
N THR A 222 4.14 7.40 7.13
CA THR A 222 4.39 8.76 6.63
C THR A 222 3.09 9.55 6.62
N PHE A 223 3.21 10.87 6.71
CA PHE A 223 2.07 11.76 6.94
C PHE A 223 2.14 12.96 6.00
N ARG A 224 1.03 13.30 5.35
CA ARG A 224 0.91 14.48 4.50
C ARG A 224 -0.40 15.20 4.79
N ALA A 225 -0.32 16.46 5.17
CA ALA A 225 -1.48 17.30 5.53
C ALA A 225 -2.18 17.90 4.30
N GLU A 226 -1.89 17.41 3.10
CA GLU A 226 -2.49 17.88 1.86
C GLU A 226 -4.03 17.84 1.91
N ASN A 227 -4.67 18.98 1.62
CA ASN A 227 -6.13 19.04 1.52
C ASN A 227 -6.64 18.42 0.21
N SER A 228 -6.29 17.17 -0.04
CA SER A 228 -6.63 16.41 -1.24
C SER A 228 -7.62 15.30 -0.94
N ASN A 229 -8.86 15.43 -1.44
CA ASN A 229 -9.91 14.44 -1.24
C ASN A 229 -10.11 13.56 -2.49
N THR A 230 -9.06 12.89 -2.92
CA THR A 230 -9.11 11.98 -4.09
C THR A 230 -9.12 10.51 -3.68
N SER A 231 -9.34 9.62 -4.62
CA SER A 231 -9.24 8.16 -4.41
C SER A 231 -7.80 7.64 -4.24
N ARG A 232 -6.79 8.51 -4.33
CA ARG A 232 -5.36 8.15 -4.34
C ARG A 232 -4.55 8.78 -3.20
N HIS A 233 -5.17 9.64 -2.36
CA HIS A 233 -4.50 10.34 -1.28
C HIS A 233 -5.04 9.92 0.08
N LEU A 234 -4.12 9.76 1.02
CA LEU A 234 -4.34 9.55 2.45
C LEU A 234 -3.45 10.54 3.21
N ALA A 235 -3.91 10.98 4.37
CA ALA A 235 -3.10 11.81 5.27
C ALA A 235 -2.07 10.97 6.06
N GLU A 236 -2.31 9.67 6.22
CA GLU A 236 -1.41 8.69 6.82
C GLU A 236 -1.35 7.46 5.92
N PHE A 237 -0.15 7.03 5.57
CA PHE A 237 0.13 5.86 4.73
C PHE A 237 1.51 5.27 5.07
N TRP A 238 1.89 4.17 4.44
CA TRP A 238 3.16 3.50 4.72
C TRP A 238 4.08 3.57 3.51
N MET A 239 5.34 3.91 3.77
CA MET A 239 6.39 3.93 2.77
C MET A 239 7.42 2.83 3.01
N VAL A 240 7.93 2.29 1.93
CA VAL A 240 9.11 1.41 1.88
C VAL A 240 10.19 2.19 1.16
N GLU A 241 11.28 2.50 1.85
CA GLU A 241 12.32 3.40 1.35
C GLU A 241 13.70 2.78 1.56
N PRO A 242 14.22 2.00 0.60
CA PRO A 242 15.60 1.54 0.62
C PRO A 242 16.55 2.66 0.20
N GLU A 243 17.73 2.68 0.86
CA GLU A 243 18.87 3.52 0.51
C GLU A 243 20.14 2.64 0.44
N MET A 244 20.90 2.82 -0.62
CA MET A 244 22.02 1.94 -0.97
C MET A 244 23.29 2.75 -1.25
N ALA A 245 24.31 2.54 -0.43
CA ALA A 245 25.65 3.08 -0.68
C ALA A 245 26.31 2.36 -1.88
N PHE A 246 27.22 3.04 -2.57
CA PHE A 246 27.94 2.55 -3.75
C PHE A 246 27.04 2.13 -4.91
N CYS A 247 25.84 2.69 -4.98
CA CYS A 247 24.80 2.36 -5.95
C CYS A 247 24.51 3.58 -6.83
N ASP A 248 24.53 3.41 -8.15
CA ASP A 248 24.11 4.42 -9.10
C ASP A 248 22.64 4.24 -9.52
N LEU A 249 22.15 5.08 -10.43
CA LEU A 249 20.76 5.01 -10.87
C LEU A 249 20.44 3.70 -11.59
N ASP A 250 21.36 3.16 -12.39
CA ASP A 250 21.11 1.94 -13.15
C ASP A 250 20.95 0.73 -12.22
N ASN A 251 21.83 0.60 -11.23
CA ASN A 251 21.70 -0.41 -10.18
C ASN A 251 20.42 -0.21 -9.35
N ASN A 252 20.03 1.04 -9.07
CA ASN A 252 18.80 1.34 -8.34
C ASN A 252 17.55 0.87 -9.12
N MET A 253 17.52 1.10 -10.45
CA MET A 253 16.45 0.58 -11.32
C MET A 253 16.39 -0.94 -11.31
N ASP A 254 17.54 -1.64 -11.31
CA ASP A 254 17.60 -3.10 -11.23
C ASP A 254 17.02 -3.63 -9.92
N VAL A 255 17.42 -3.03 -8.79
CA VAL A 255 16.91 -3.42 -7.47
C VAL A 255 15.42 -3.19 -7.37
N ALA A 256 14.92 -2.04 -7.80
CA ALA A 256 13.50 -1.70 -7.74
C ALA A 256 12.65 -2.64 -8.62
N GLU A 257 13.09 -2.95 -9.84
CA GLU A 257 12.41 -3.91 -10.72
C GLU A 257 12.34 -5.30 -10.10
N ASN A 258 13.47 -5.82 -9.62
CA ASN A 258 13.56 -7.13 -9.00
C ASN A 258 12.73 -7.21 -7.72
N PHE A 259 12.80 -6.19 -6.87
CA PHE A 259 12.02 -6.08 -5.65
C PHE A 259 10.51 -6.23 -5.90
N ILE A 260 9.99 -5.45 -6.84
CA ILE A 260 8.55 -5.48 -7.14
C ILE A 260 8.13 -6.83 -7.71
N LYS A 261 8.91 -7.38 -8.66
CA LYS A 261 8.63 -8.69 -9.26
C LYS A 261 8.58 -9.80 -8.20
N GLU A 262 9.56 -9.85 -7.29
CA GLU A 262 9.62 -10.88 -6.26
C GLU A 262 8.49 -10.73 -5.22
N VAL A 263 8.16 -9.50 -4.80
CA VAL A 263 7.02 -9.26 -3.89
C VAL A 263 5.70 -9.70 -4.52
N LEU A 264 5.43 -9.31 -5.77
CA LEU A 264 4.20 -9.71 -6.46
C LEU A 264 4.14 -11.22 -6.71
N LYS A 265 5.24 -11.84 -7.08
CA LYS A 265 5.35 -13.30 -7.27
C LYS A 265 5.08 -14.06 -5.96
N TYR A 266 5.61 -13.56 -4.84
CA TYR A 266 5.32 -14.12 -3.53
C TYR A 266 3.81 -14.09 -3.24
N VAL A 267 3.17 -12.95 -3.42
CA VAL A 267 1.73 -12.76 -3.14
C VAL A 267 0.84 -13.60 -4.05
N ILE A 268 1.18 -13.72 -5.35
CA ILE A 268 0.44 -14.58 -6.29
C ILE A 268 0.40 -16.03 -5.78
N ASN A 269 1.48 -16.50 -5.18
CA ASN A 269 1.56 -17.85 -4.66
C ASN A 269 0.91 -18.02 -3.28
N ASP A 270 1.17 -17.08 -2.36
CA ASP A 270 0.72 -17.16 -0.96
C ASP A 270 -0.78 -16.86 -0.78
N CYS A 271 -1.32 -15.91 -1.56
CA CYS A 271 -2.70 -15.44 -1.47
C CYS A 271 -3.59 -15.87 -2.65
N LYS A 272 -3.34 -17.03 -3.23
CA LYS A 272 -4.00 -17.50 -4.45
C LYS A 272 -5.52 -17.43 -4.39
N GLU A 273 -6.13 -17.94 -3.32
CA GLU A 273 -7.59 -18.00 -3.19
C GLU A 273 -8.20 -16.60 -3.01
N ASP A 274 -7.54 -15.73 -2.25
CA ASP A 274 -7.94 -14.34 -2.08
C ASP A 274 -7.88 -13.58 -3.41
N LEU A 275 -6.84 -13.82 -4.20
CA LEU A 275 -6.67 -13.20 -5.52
C LEU A 275 -7.71 -13.70 -6.53
N ILE A 276 -8.04 -14.99 -6.52
CA ILE A 276 -9.10 -15.55 -7.38
C ILE A 276 -10.43 -14.87 -7.06
N PHE A 277 -10.78 -14.76 -5.79
CA PHE A 277 -12.02 -14.08 -5.37
C PHE A 277 -12.06 -12.60 -5.80
N LEU A 278 -10.98 -11.86 -5.57
CA LEU A 278 -10.91 -10.45 -5.97
C LEU A 278 -10.92 -10.28 -7.49
N ASN A 279 -10.31 -11.21 -8.23
CA ASN A 279 -10.35 -11.23 -9.69
C ASN A 279 -11.77 -11.43 -10.23
N GLU A 280 -12.51 -12.40 -9.68
CA GLU A 280 -13.91 -12.63 -10.03
C GLU A 280 -14.79 -11.40 -9.72
N ARG A 281 -14.54 -10.76 -8.57
CA ARG A 281 -15.21 -9.52 -8.20
C ARG A 281 -14.95 -8.43 -9.23
N LEU A 282 -13.71 -8.20 -9.64
CA LEU A 282 -13.32 -7.19 -10.63
C LEU A 282 -13.97 -7.47 -12.00
N ILE A 283 -13.92 -8.74 -12.46
CA ILE A 283 -14.58 -9.16 -13.72
C ILE A 283 -16.08 -8.87 -13.68
N ASN A 284 -16.74 -9.16 -12.57
CA ASN A 284 -18.17 -8.93 -12.41
C ASN A 284 -18.51 -7.41 -12.35
N GLU A 285 -17.68 -6.61 -11.73
CA GLU A 285 -17.82 -5.15 -11.74
C GLU A 285 -17.62 -4.57 -13.15
N ASP A 286 -16.63 -5.07 -13.89
CA ASP A 286 -16.37 -4.61 -15.24
C ASP A 286 -17.51 -4.93 -16.20
N LYS A 287 -18.23 -6.04 -16.02
CA LYS A 287 -19.44 -6.36 -16.82
C LYS A 287 -20.53 -5.29 -16.71
N THR A 288 -20.60 -4.56 -15.60
CA THR A 288 -21.57 -3.49 -15.38
C THR A 288 -21.18 -2.15 -16.01
N LYS A 289 -19.91 -2.00 -16.41
CA LYS A 289 -19.37 -0.78 -17.01
C LYS A 289 -19.50 -0.78 -18.53
N PRO A 290 -19.60 0.39 -19.18
CA PRO A 290 -19.45 0.53 -20.62
C PRO A 290 -18.10 -0.06 -21.09
N LEU A 291 -18.06 -0.65 -22.29
CA LEU A 291 -16.87 -1.30 -22.84
C LEU A 291 -15.59 -0.43 -22.78
N LYS A 292 -15.74 0.87 -23.04
CA LYS A 292 -14.61 1.83 -23.02
C LYS A 292 -14.01 2.07 -21.62
N ASP A 293 -14.77 1.76 -20.57
CA ASP A 293 -14.38 2.01 -19.17
C ASP A 293 -13.97 0.72 -18.45
N ARG A 294 -13.97 -0.42 -19.15
CA ARG A 294 -13.53 -1.70 -18.61
C ARG A 294 -12.00 -1.80 -18.56
N ASN A 295 -11.50 -2.54 -17.60
CA ASN A 295 -10.08 -2.87 -17.53
C ASN A 295 -9.68 -3.75 -18.74
N GLU A 296 -8.53 -3.50 -19.35
CA GLU A 296 -8.02 -4.34 -20.45
C GLU A 296 -7.50 -5.69 -19.94
N LEU A 297 -6.99 -5.72 -18.72
CA LEU A 297 -6.50 -6.92 -18.05
C LEU A 297 -7.32 -7.18 -16.78
N ASN A 298 -7.68 -8.43 -16.54
CA ASN A 298 -8.19 -8.85 -15.23
C ASN A 298 -7.08 -8.75 -14.17
N LEU A 299 -7.42 -8.94 -12.90
CA LEU A 299 -6.46 -8.76 -11.80
C LEU A 299 -5.25 -9.68 -11.92
N ILE A 300 -5.46 -10.97 -12.17
CA ILE A 300 -4.40 -11.97 -12.23
C ILE A 300 -3.50 -11.71 -13.44
N ASP A 301 -4.07 -11.42 -14.61
CA ASP A 301 -3.30 -11.10 -15.82
C ASP A 301 -2.49 -9.82 -15.63
N ARG A 302 -3.02 -8.82 -14.91
CA ARG A 302 -2.33 -7.58 -14.59
C ARG A 302 -1.11 -7.79 -13.68
N LEU A 303 -1.23 -8.67 -12.68
CA LEU A 303 -0.08 -9.04 -11.83
C LEU A 303 0.98 -9.80 -12.63
N ASN A 304 0.55 -10.77 -13.43
CA ASN A 304 1.44 -11.53 -14.30
C ASN A 304 2.10 -10.67 -15.38
N PHE A 305 1.42 -9.65 -15.88
CA PHE A 305 1.98 -8.68 -16.81
C PHE A 305 3.22 -7.98 -16.22
N VAL A 306 3.20 -7.63 -14.94
CA VAL A 306 4.37 -7.01 -14.28
C VAL A 306 5.46 -8.04 -14.00
N VAL A 307 5.10 -9.22 -13.48
CA VAL A 307 6.07 -10.25 -13.07
C VAL A 307 6.83 -10.83 -14.26
N ASN A 308 6.17 -11.00 -15.41
CA ASN A 308 6.70 -11.74 -16.56
C ASN A 308 7.32 -10.86 -17.65
N ASN A 309 7.29 -9.53 -17.53
CA ASN A 309 7.90 -8.62 -18.49
C ASN A 309 9.11 -7.91 -17.89
N ASP A 310 10.14 -7.69 -18.72
CA ASP A 310 11.20 -6.75 -18.41
C ASP A 310 10.65 -5.32 -18.53
N PHE A 311 11.07 -4.42 -17.64
CA PHE A 311 10.62 -3.05 -17.65
C PHE A 311 11.37 -2.27 -18.74
N VAL A 312 10.62 -1.53 -19.53
CA VAL A 312 11.21 -0.65 -20.55
C VAL A 312 11.80 0.56 -19.85
N ARG A 313 13.06 0.88 -20.13
CA ARG A 313 13.75 2.06 -19.57
C ARG A 313 13.88 3.11 -20.66
N ILE A 314 13.34 4.30 -20.41
CA ILE A 314 13.43 5.45 -21.32
C ILE A 314 13.71 6.72 -20.51
N ASN A 315 14.45 7.67 -21.11
CA ASN A 315 14.61 8.96 -20.46
C ASN A 315 13.37 9.84 -20.64
N TYR A 316 13.23 10.84 -19.79
CA TYR A 316 12.08 11.76 -19.81
C TYR A 316 11.91 12.44 -21.17
N THR A 317 13.00 12.83 -21.85
CA THR A 317 12.95 13.51 -23.14
C THR A 317 12.34 12.62 -24.22
N GLU A 318 12.70 11.33 -24.25
CA GLU A 318 12.09 10.35 -25.16
C GLU A 318 10.62 10.14 -24.84
N ALA A 319 10.28 10.00 -23.54
CA ALA A 319 8.88 9.87 -23.09
C ALA A 319 8.05 11.11 -23.50
N PHE A 320 8.60 12.31 -23.31
CA PHE A 320 7.99 13.56 -23.75
C PHE A 320 7.71 13.58 -25.26
N GLU A 321 8.69 13.21 -26.11
CA GLU A 321 8.51 13.20 -27.55
C GLU A 321 7.46 12.19 -28.03
N ILE A 322 7.42 11.01 -27.41
CA ILE A 322 6.38 10.00 -27.65
C ILE A 322 5.00 10.59 -27.31
N LEU A 323 4.85 11.20 -26.15
CA LEU A 323 3.59 11.78 -25.69
C LEU A 323 3.17 12.95 -26.58
N ARG A 324 4.07 13.89 -26.87
CA ARG A 324 3.84 15.07 -27.72
C ARG A 324 3.36 14.67 -29.12
N SER A 325 3.99 13.65 -29.71
CA SER A 325 3.65 13.15 -31.06
C SER A 325 2.41 12.25 -31.09
N SER A 326 1.91 11.82 -29.96
CA SER A 326 0.83 10.84 -29.83
C SER A 326 -0.51 11.33 -30.43
N LYS A 327 -1.34 10.38 -30.90
CA LYS A 327 -2.72 10.71 -31.35
C LYS A 327 -3.59 11.35 -30.26
N PRO A 328 -3.57 10.90 -28.98
CA PRO A 328 -4.33 11.55 -27.91
C PRO A 328 -3.94 13.01 -27.74
N ASN A 329 -2.65 13.34 -27.71
CA ASN A 329 -2.19 14.71 -27.54
C ASN A 329 -2.58 15.61 -28.74
N LYS A 330 -2.31 15.17 -29.97
CA LYS A 330 -2.67 15.90 -31.22
C LYS A 330 -4.18 16.13 -31.35
N LYS A 331 -5.01 15.19 -30.85
CA LYS A 331 -6.47 15.28 -30.88
C LYS A 331 -7.05 15.94 -29.63
N LYS A 332 -6.22 16.55 -28.76
CA LYS A 332 -6.61 17.20 -27.50
C LYS A 332 -7.50 16.29 -26.62
N LYS A 333 -7.16 14.99 -26.54
CA LYS A 333 -7.87 14.00 -25.70
C LYS A 333 -7.28 13.88 -24.31
N PHE A 334 -6.00 14.27 -24.11
CA PHE A 334 -5.43 14.42 -22.79
C PHE A 334 -6.06 15.63 -22.10
N LYS A 335 -6.42 15.48 -20.83
CA LYS A 335 -6.90 16.59 -20.00
C LYS A 335 -5.80 17.64 -19.80
N TYR A 336 -4.55 17.16 -19.71
CA TYR A 336 -3.36 17.98 -19.55
C TYR A 336 -2.48 17.82 -20.80
N PRO A 337 -2.46 18.79 -21.73
CA PRO A 337 -1.68 18.68 -22.96
C PRO A 337 -0.17 18.66 -22.70
N VAL A 338 0.56 17.81 -23.44
CA VAL A 338 2.03 17.72 -23.38
C VAL A 338 2.59 18.54 -24.55
N ASN A 339 2.85 19.83 -24.33
CA ASN A 339 3.27 20.76 -25.36
C ASN A 339 4.71 21.27 -25.19
N GLU A 340 5.15 21.43 -23.95
CA GLU A 340 6.45 21.99 -23.60
C GLU A 340 7.30 20.98 -22.82
N TRP A 341 8.61 20.98 -23.07
CA TRP A 341 9.53 20.15 -22.32
C TRP A 341 9.63 20.65 -20.87
N GLY A 342 9.64 19.73 -19.93
CA GLY A 342 9.71 20.06 -18.50
C GLY A 342 8.35 20.08 -17.79
N VAL A 343 7.26 19.70 -18.47
CA VAL A 343 5.95 19.52 -17.83
C VAL A 343 5.95 18.29 -16.93
N ASP A 344 5.26 18.38 -15.81
CA ASP A 344 5.02 17.23 -14.95
C ASP A 344 4.05 16.24 -15.62
N LEU A 345 4.46 14.96 -15.70
CA LEU A 345 3.66 13.92 -16.33
C LEU A 345 2.53 13.51 -15.40
N GLN A 346 1.31 13.53 -15.94
CA GLN A 346 0.11 13.14 -15.21
C GLN A 346 -0.21 11.66 -15.45
N SER A 347 -0.97 11.04 -14.54
CA SER A 347 -1.34 9.61 -14.63
C SER A 347 -1.92 9.17 -15.98
N GLU A 348 -2.56 10.06 -16.73
CA GLU A 348 -3.06 9.74 -18.09
C GLU A 348 -1.94 9.56 -19.11
N HIS A 349 -0.83 10.31 -18.96
CA HIS A 349 0.37 10.21 -19.78
C HIS A 349 1.13 8.91 -19.47
N GLU A 350 1.33 8.65 -18.19
CA GLU A 350 2.01 7.46 -17.67
C GLU A 350 1.29 6.18 -18.11
N ARG A 351 -0.03 6.14 -17.94
CA ARG A 351 -0.85 5.01 -18.40
C ARG A 351 -0.82 4.85 -19.92
N PHE A 352 -0.79 5.93 -20.67
CA PHE A 352 -0.66 5.85 -22.14
C PHE A 352 0.67 5.18 -22.55
N LEU A 353 1.78 5.53 -21.91
CA LEU A 353 3.07 4.91 -22.18
C LEU A 353 3.04 3.41 -21.88
N VAL A 354 2.54 3.02 -20.71
CA VAL A 354 2.48 1.61 -20.27
C VAL A 354 1.48 0.78 -21.08
N GLU A 355 0.24 1.26 -21.20
CA GLU A 355 -0.88 0.46 -21.71
C GLU A 355 -1.01 0.48 -23.23
N LYS A 356 -0.65 1.59 -23.87
CA LYS A 356 -0.90 1.81 -25.29
C LYS A 356 0.34 1.81 -26.14
N HIS A 357 1.43 2.43 -25.66
CA HIS A 357 2.65 2.58 -26.43
C HIS A 357 3.56 1.36 -26.29
N PHE A 358 4.10 1.12 -25.09
CA PHE A 358 5.06 0.03 -24.87
C PHE A 358 4.40 -1.32 -24.61
N LYS A 359 3.23 -1.32 -24.01
CA LYS A 359 2.52 -2.53 -23.53
C LYS A 359 3.42 -3.38 -22.62
N LYS A 360 4.15 -2.72 -21.75
CA LYS A 360 5.05 -3.24 -20.72
C LYS A 360 5.12 -2.24 -19.56
N PRO A 361 5.53 -2.66 -18.35
CA PRO A 361 5.90 -1.71 -17.31
C PRO A 361 7.05 -0.81 -17.82
N VAL A 362 7.07 0.44 -17.39
CA VAL A 362 8.02 1.45 -17.88
C VAL A 362 8.74 2.10 -16.70
N ILE A 363 10.04 2.29 -16.82
CA ILE A 363 10.83 3.16 -15.97
C ILE A 363 11.19 4.40 -16.79
N ILE A 364 10.72 5.56 -16.34
CA ILE A 364 11.16 6.84 -16.89
C ILE A 364 12.28 7.36 -16.00
N TYR A 365 13.40 7.81 -16.60
CA TYR A 365 14.54 8.35 -15.86
C TYR A 365 15.03 9.67 -16.46
N ASP A 366 15.95 10.36 -15.75
CA ASP A 366 16.52 11.64 -16.12
C ASP A 366 15.48 12.74 -16.35
N TYR A 367 14.78 13.05 -15.25
CA TYR A 367 13.71 14.06 -15.24
C TYR A 367 14.25 15.49 -15.23
N PRO A 368 13.45 16.47 -15.70
CA PRO A 368 13.81 17.88 -15.57
C PRO A 368 14.02 18.30 -14.12
N ALA A 369 15.13 18.96 -13.81
CA ALA A 369 15.52 19.37 -12.47
C ALA A 369 14.49 20.28 -11.78
N LYS A 370 13.74 21.08 -12.56
CA LYS A 370 12.75 22.04 -12.04
C LYS A 370 11.55 21.38 -11.34
N ILE A 371 11.25 20.13 -11.67
CA ILE A 371 10.08 19.42 -11.12
C ILE A 371 10.48 18.30 -10.14
N LYS A 372 11.75 18.26 -9.72
CA LYS A 372 12.26 17.22 -8.81
C LYS A 372 12.99 17.84 -7.63
N ALA A 373 13.08 17.08 -6.53
CA ALA A 373 13.62 17.53 -5.24
C ALA A 373 15.11 17.87 -5.27
N PHE A 374 15.56 18.62 -4.26
CA PHE A 374 16.91 19.18 -4.15
C PHE A 374 18.01 18.14 -4.05
N TYR A 375 17.73 17.01 -3.44
CA TYR A 375 18.71 15.94 -3.14
C TYR A 375 19.03 15.04 -4.34
N MET A 376 18.34 15.19 -5.45
CA MET A 376 18.55 14.34 -6.63
C MET A 376 19.77 14.81 -7.42
N ARG A 377 20.62 13.85 -7.85
CA ARG A 377 21.87 14.14 -8.54
C ARG A 377 21.65 14.84 -9.89
N MET A 378 22.24 16.02 -10.01
CA MET A 378 22.24 16.77 -11.29
C MET A 378 23.08 16.04 -12.35
N ASN A 379 22.52 15.88 -13.55
CA ASN A 379 23.25 15.42 -14.71
C ASN A 379 24.22 16.49 -15.24
N GLU A 380 25.19 16.09 -16.04
CA GLU A 380 26.19 16.98 -16.63
C GLU A 380 25.61 18.01 -17.61
N ASP A 381 24.37 17.81 -18.07
CA ASP A 381 23.63 18.75 -18.92
C ASP A 381 23.14 20.01 -18.19
N GLY A 382 23.19 20.01 -16.86
CA GLY A 382 22.71 21.08 -16.00
C GLY A 382 21.18 21.34 -16.07
N LYS A 383 20.40 20.39 -16.64
CA LYS A 383 18.96 20.55 -16.89
C LYS A 383 18.13 19.41 -16.31
N THR A 384 18.72 18.22 -16.22
CA THR A 384 18.05 17.02 -15.74
C THR A 384 18.71 16.50 -14.48
N VAL A 385 17.96 15.68 -13.72
CA VAL A 385 18.44 14.97 -12.54
C VAL A 385 18.27 13.46 -12.71
N ARG A 386 19.13 12.67 -12.08
CA ARG A 386 19.09 11.21 -12.10
C ARG A 386 17.94 10.67 -11.24
N ALA A 387 16.74 11.09 -11.56
CA ALA A 387 15.50 10.58 -11.00
C ALA A 387 14.98 9.38 -11.80
N MET A 388 14.15 8.55 -11.18
CA MET A 388 13.40 7.49 -11.87
C MET A 388 12.00 7.37 -11.28
N ASP A 389 11.01 7.10 -12.16
CA ASP A 389 9.66 6.72 -11.75
C ASP A 389 9.28 5.42 -12.47
N ILE A 390 8.75 4.43 -11.71
CA ILE A 390 8.27 3.16 -12.25
C ILE A 390 6.77 3.23 -12.43
N LEU A 391 6.32 2.93 -13.65
CA LEU A 391 4.94 3.08 -14.09
C LEU A 391 4.28 1.73 -14.33
N PHE A 392 3.08 1.56 -13.78
CA PHE A 392 2.25 0.35 -13.90
C PHE A 392 0.92 0.60 -14.61
N PRO A 393 0.31 -0.44 -15.22
CA PRO A 393 -1.01 -0.32 -15.84
C PRO A 393 -2.09 -0.04 -14.77
N GLY A 394 -3.05 0.82 -15.09
CA GLY A 394 -4.18 1.17 -14.21
C GLY A 394 -3.86 2.17 -13.10
N ILE A 395 -2.60 2.27 -12.67
CA ILE A 395 -2.18 3.14 -11.56
C ILE A 395 -1.33 4.32 -12.05
N GLY A 396 -0.38 4.11 -12.97
CA GLY A 396 0.69 5.04 -13.27
C GLY A 396 1.89 4.83 -12.34
N GLU A 397 2.46 5.89 -11.81
CA GLU A 397 3.59 5.84 -10.89
C GLU A 397 3.30 4.98 -9.65
N ILE A 398 4.19 4.02 -9.37
CA ILE A 398 4.17 3.12 -8.20
C ILE A 398 5.41 3.30 -7.32
N VAL A 399 6.54 3.65 -7.91
CA VAL A 399 7.82 3.92 -7.25
C VAL A 399 8.40 5.19 -7.83
N GLY A 400 8.87 6.07 -6.96
CA GLY A 400 9.73 7.20 -7.29
C GLY A 400 11.09 7.03 -6.62
N GLY A 401 12.17 7.33 -7.32
CA GLY A 401 13.53 7.19 -6.78
C GLY A 401 14.56 8.06 -7.46
N SER A 402 15.79 8.03 -6.98
CA SER A 402 16.90 8.74 -7.63
C SER A 402 18.26 8.25 -7.16
N GLN A 403 19.27 8.54 -7.92
CA GLN A 403 20.63 8.70 -7.38
C GLN A 403 20.66 10.02 -6.61
N ARG A 404 21.30 10.01 -5.44
CA ARG A 404 21.39 11.16 -4.53
C ARG A 404 22.57 12.05 -4.94
N GLU A 405 22.47 13.35 -4.69
CA GLU A 405 23.56 14.27 -4.98
C GLU A 405 24.70 14.08 -3.94
N GLU A 406 25.81 13.55 -4.40
CA GLU A 406 26.98 13.30 -3.57
C GLU A 406 27.98 14.47 -3.55
N ARG A 407 27.85 15.43 -4.49
CA ARG A 407 28.73 16.60 -4.61
C ARG A 407 28.22 17.73 -3.72
N LEU A 408 28.99 18.07 -2.69
CA LEU A 408 28.58 19.04 -1.65
C LEU A 408 28.21 20.40 -2.24
N ASP A 409 29.01 20.92 -3.16
CA ASP A 409 28.82 22.25 -3.73
C ASP A 409 27.54 22.31 -4.57
N VAL A 410 27.28 21.30 -5.39
CA VAL A 410 26.05 21.19 -6.19
C VAL A 410 24.82 21.05 -5.30
N LEU A 411 24.90 20.23 -4.22
CA LEU A 411 23.81 20.08 -3.28
C LEU A 411 23.46 21.41 -2.59
N LYS A 412 24.47 22.19 -2.17
CA LYS A 412 24.25 23.52 -1.58
C LYS A 412 23.63 24.51 -2.53
N GLU A 413 24.05 24.49 -3.80
CA GLU A 413 23.45 25.30 -4.85
C GLU A 413 21.96 24.98 -5.02
N ARG A 414 21.60 23.70 -5.09
CA ARG A 414 20.19 23.25 -5.17
C ARG A 414 19.35 23.62 -3.95
N ILE A 415 19.89 23.51 -2.74
CA ILE A 415 19.24 23.92 -1.50
C ILE A 415 18.94 25.44 -1.55
N SER A 416 19.92 26.25 -2.00
CA SER A 416 19.76 27.70 -2.15
C SER A 416 18.72 28.06 -3.21
N GLU A 417 18.74 27.42 -4.39
CA GLU A 417 17.78 27.65 -5.48
C GLU A 417 16.32 27.42 -5.02
N LEU A 418 16.10 26.44 -4.14
CA LEU A 418 14.77 26.08 -3.66
C LEU A 418 14.39 26.82 -2.36
N ASN A 419 15.23 27.77 -1.91
CA ASN A 419 15.03 28.55 -0.68
C ASN A 419 14.85 27.69 0.59
N ILE A 420 15.55 26.57 0.68
CA ILE A 420 15.57 25.71 1.87
C ILE A 420 16.63 26.23 2.85
N ASP A 421 16.35 26.24 4.16
CA ASP A 421 17.34 26.66 5.15
C ASP A 421 18.44 25.60 5.32
N GLU A 422 19.66 25.93 4.89
CA GLU A 422 20.83 25.06 5.04
C GLU A 422 21.09 24.66 6.51
N LYS A 423 20.70 25.50 7.46
CA LYS A 423 20.91 25.22 8.89
C LYS A 423 20.09 24.03 9.41
N GLU A 424 18.95 23.78 8.83
CA GLU A 424 18.13 22.60 9.18
C GLU A 424 18.71 21.30 8.64
N LEU A 425 19.51 21.40 7.57
CA LEU A 425 20.13 20.26 6.87
C LEU A 425 21.63 20.10 7.16
N TRP A 426 22.19 20.75 8.21
CA TRP A 426 23.62 20.70 8.51
C TRP A 426 24.15 19.27 8.62
N TRP A 427 23.44 18.39 9.29
CA TRP A 427 23.79 17.00 9.50
C TRP A 427 23.73 16.18 8.18
N TYR A 428 22.81 16.51 7.29
CA TYR A 428 22.68 15.89 5.97
C TYR A 428 23.83 16.32 5.03
N LEU A 429 24.25 17.59 5.12
CA LEU A 429 25.43 18.12 4.41
C LEU A 429 26.72 17.49 4.90
N ASP A 430 26.81 17.13 6.18
CA ASP A 430 28.00 16.45 6.73
C ASP A 430 28.23 15.08 6.09
N LEU A 431 27.19 14.38 5.64
CA LEU A 431 27.33 13.14 4.88
C LEU A 431 28.12 13.33 3.57
N ARG A 432 28.13 14.54 3.02
CA ARG A 432 28.90 14.88 1.80
C ARG A 432 30.32 15.32 2.10
N LYS A 433 30.62 15.71 3.35
CA LYS A 433 31.96 16.10 3.80
C LYS A 433 32.81 14.92 4.25
N TYR A 434 32.17 13.92 4.85
CA TYR A 434 32.85 12.86 5.57
C TYR A 434 32.72 11.49 4.88
N GLY A 435 33.48 11.30 3.80
CA GLY A 435 33.55 10.01 3.11
C GLY A 435 32.32 9.69 2.24
N THR A 436 31.81 10.70 1.54
CA THR A 436 30.67 10.52 0.63
C THR A 436 30.94 9.50 -0.46
N VAL A 437 29.89 8.85 -0.92
CA VAL A 437 29.92 7.90 -2.04
C VAL A 437 28.71 8.13 -2.93
N LYS A 438 28.76 7.62 -4.16
CA LYS A 438 27.53 7.47 -4.95
C LYS A 438 26.55 6.61 -4.18
N HIS A 439 25.32 7.06 -4.05
CA HIS A 439 24.27 6.31 -3.37
C HIS A 439 22.91 6.63 -4.00
N SER A 440 21.99 5.71 -3.88
CA SER A 440 20.69 5.76 -4.54
C SER A 440 19.63 5.12 -3.67
N GLY A 441 18.40 5.51 -3.88
CA GLY A 441 17.27 4.89 -3.21
C GLY A 441 15.97 5.18 -3.92
N PHE A 442 14.91 4.58 -3.43
CA PHE A 442 13.56 4.80 -3.95
C PHE A 442 12.51 4.70 -2.86
N GLY A 443 11.35 5.30 -3.11
CA GLY A 443 10.18 5.20 -2.25
C GLY A 443 9.04 4.44 -2.95
N LEU A 444 8.46 3.46 -2.25
CA LEU A 444 7.26 2.75 -2.67
C LEU A 444 6.15 2.96 -1.65
N GLY A 445 5.03 3.57 -2.08
CA GLY A 445 3.83 3.65 -1.26
C GLY A 445 3.14 2.29 -1.15
N LEU A 446 3.10 1.72 0.07
CA LEU A 446 2.52 0.40 0.30
C LEU A 446 1.06 0.32 -0.17
N GLU A 447 0.26 1.31 0.13
CA GLU A 447 -1.16 1.34 -0.25
C GLU A 447 -1.36 1.36 -1.76
N ARG A 448 -0.49 2.03 -2.53
CA ARG A 448 -0.52 1.98 -4.00
C ARG A 448 -0.23 0.57 -4.53
N LEU A 449 0.74 -0.12 -3.94
CA LEU A 449 1.04 -1.52 -4.29
C LEU A 449 -0.14 -2.45 -3.97
N ILE A 450 -0.79 -2.25 -2.82
CA ILE A 450 -1.96 -3.04 -2.44
C ILE A 450 -3.17 -2.73 -3.34
N LEU A 451 -3.40 -1.47 -3.73
CA LEU A 451 -4.40 -1.12 -4.74
C LEU A 451 -4.16 -1.91 -6.04
N PHE A 452 -2.91 -1.92 -6.49
CA PHE A 452 -2.52 -2.67 -7.69
C PHE A 452 -2.78 -4.17 -7.52
N ALA A 453 -2.34 -4.75 -6.39
CA ALA A 453 -2.43 -6.18 -6.12
C ALA A 453 -3.86 -6.69 -5.84
N THR A 454 -4.78 -5.82 -5.43
CA THR A 454 -6.15 -6.21 -5.06
C THR A 454 -7.22 -5.79 -6.06
N GLY A 455 -6.87 -4.94 -7.04
CA GLY A 455 -7.82 -4.39 -7.99
C GLY A 455 -8.79 -3.36 -7.40
N MET A 456 -8.52 -2.88 -6.19
CA MET A 456 -9.31 -1.81 -5.59
C MET A 456 -9.03 -0.48 -6.29
N THR A 457 -10.01 0.42 -6.27
CA THR A 457 -9.93 1.71 -6.98
C THR A 457 -9.83 2.91 -6.04
N ASN A 458 -9.98 2.69 -4.73
CA ASN A 458 -9.89 3.73 -3.72
C ASN A 458 -8.92 3.31 -2.61
N ILE A 459 -7.92 4.13 -2.37
CA ILE A 459 -6.84 3.86 -1.40
C ILE A 459 -7.36 3.67 0.04
N ARG A 460 -8.53 4.25 0.38
CA ARG A 460 -9.20 4.07 1.67
C ARG A 460 -9.65 2.63 1.94
N ASP A 461 -9.70 1.81 0.89
CA ASP A 461 -10.13 0.41 0.98
C ASP A 461 -8.98 -0.57 1.24
N VAL A 462 -7.74 -0.09 1.22
CA VAL A 462 -6.55 -0.95 1.39
C VAL A 462 -5.73 -0.66 2.64
N ILE A 463 -6.19 0.27 3.47
CA ILE A 463 -5.67 0.55 4.81
C ILE A 463 -6.76 0.31 5.85
N SER A 464 -6.39 -0.11 7.07
CA SER A 464 -7.36 -0.55 8.09
C SER A 464 -8.34 0.57 8.47
N PHE A 465 -7.81 1.72 8.85
CA PHE A 465 -8.55 2.91 9.25
C PHE A 465 -7.98 4.11 8.51
N PRO A 466 -8.63 4.55 7.41
CA PRO A 466 -8.09 5.62 6.57
C PRO A 466 -8.13 6.97 7.29
N ARG A 467 -7.06 7.76 7.15
CA ARG A 467 -6.98 9.15 7.57
C ARG A 467 -7.05 10.04 6.33
N THR A 468 -8.04 10.92 6.29
CA THR A 468 -8.26 11.86 5.17
C THR A 468 -8.80 13.19 5.69
N PRO A 469 -8.80 14.26 4.88
CA PRO A 469 -9.42 15.51 5.31
C PRO A 469 -10.82 15.27 5.89
N LYS A 470 -11.08 15.84 7.07
CA LYS A 470 -12.33 15.73 7.85
C LYS A 470 -12.72 14.31 8.29
N ASN A 471 -11.78 13.37 8.27
CA ASN A 471 -12.03 12.01 8.75
C ASN A 471 -10.83 11.42 9.50
N ALA A 472 -11.00 11.30 10.80
CA ALA A 472 -10.11 10.61 11.73
C ALA A 472 -10.91 9.73 12.70
N GLU A 473 -12.10 9.26 12.27
CA GLU A 473 -12.95 8.35 13.02
C GLU A 473 -12.26 6.99 13.22
N PHE A 474 -12.44 6.38 14.37
CA PHE A 474 -11.75 5.19 14.90
C PHE A 474 -10.33 5.51 15.39
#